data_eb717153c518bea2fe08da51789f6044
#
_entry.id   eb717153c518bea2fe08da51789f6044
#
_cell.length_a   1.000
_cell.length_b   1.000
_cell.length_c   1.000
_cell.angle_alpha   90.00
_cell.angle_beta   90.00
_cell.angle_gamma   90.00
#
_symmetry.space_group_name_H-M   'P 1'
#
loop_
_entity.id
_entity.type
_entity.pdbx_description
1 polymer ?
#
loop_
_entity_poly.entity_id
_entity_poly.type
_entity_poly.pdbx_seq_one_letter_code
_entity_poly.pdbx_strand_id
1 'polypeptide(L)'
;MVLLLAAACGIEPSGPDGATAGRLVSQPRAVTATPESPGLHEVDVGSSRPALLYVPSTYRPDAPSPVMVLLHGAGGDARGGIDPLLAFADEAGVILIAPSSRRTTWDVIGGRFGPDVMGIDRALEHVFARFSVDETRLGIGGFSDGASYALSVGLTNGDLFTHVVAFSPGFSAEGEAVGRPRIFISHGVDDRVLPIDRTSRRLQPRLRDAGYDVVYEEFADGHVVPADKARRALDWFLR
;
A
#
# COMPACT_ATOMS: atom_id res chain seq x y z
N MET A 1 -63.42 -0.14 15.01
CA MET A 1 -62.50 0.69 14.20
C MET A 1 -61.18 0.72 14.95
N VAL A 2 -60.28 -0.20 14.57
CA VAL A 2 -58.98 -0.39 15.24
C VAL A 2 -57.90 0.25 14.35
N LEU A 3 -57.28 1.29 14.87
CA LEU A 3 -56.13 1.93 14.20
C LEU A 3 -54.86 1.05 14.44
N LEU A 4 -54.29 0.50 13.37
CA LEU A 4 -52.95 -0.07 13.38
C LEU A 4 -51.96 1.08 13.20
N LEU A 5 -51.12 1.36 14.22
CA LEU A 5 -49.89 2.16 14.06
C LEU A 5 -48.84 1.25 13.42
N ALA A 6 -48.41 1.57 12.21
CA ALA A 6 -47.21 1.02 11.61
C ALA A 6 -46.02 1.74 12.22
N ALA A 7 -45.19 1.02 12.98
CA ALA A 7 -43.89 1.49 13.40
C ALA A 7 -42.93 1.41 12.20
N ALA A 8 -42.50 2.58 11.68
CA ALA A 8 -41.42 2.68 10.73
C ALA A 8 -40.11 2.45 11.49
N CYS A 9 -39.46 1.31 11.28
CA CYS A 9 -38.07 1.11 11.65
C CYS A 9 -37.22 2.06 10.82
N GLY A 10 -36.78 3.17 11.42
CA GLY A 10 -35.73 4.01 10.88
C GLY A 10 -34.42 3.23 10.86
N ILE A 11 -33.91 2.95 9.68
CA ILE A 11 -32.55 2.52 9.50
C ILE A 11 -31.68 3.79 9.68
N GLU A 12 -31.04 3.91 10.83
CA GLU A 12 -30.00 4.92 11.04
C GLU A 12 -28.87 4.69 10.04
N PRO A 13 -28.38 5.71 9.32
CA PRO A 13 -27.20 5.56 8.46
C PRO A 13 -25.97 5.37 9.36
N SER A 14 -25.44 4.15 9.36
CA SER A 14 -24.18 3.81 10.01
C SER A 14 -23.01 4.59 9.38
N GLY A 15 -22.16 5.14 10.22
CA GLY A 15 -20.93 5.91 10.11
C GLY A 15 -20.04 5.85 8.84
N PRO A 16 -18.86 6.45 8.81
CA PRO A 16 -18.21 6.90 7.59
C PRO A 16 -17.92 5.73 6.63
N ASP A 17 -18.72 5.64 5.57
CA ASP A 17 -18.76 4.54 4.60
C ASP A 17 -17.47 4.36 3.77
N GLY A 18 -16.51 5.29 3.83
CA GLY A 18 -15.26 5.26 3.06
C GLY A 18 -14.28 4.17 3.51
N ALA A 19 -14.03 4.03 4.81
CA ALA A 19 -13.06 3.07 5.33
C ALA A 19 -13.49 1.61 5.13
N THR A 20 -14.79 1.33 5.10
CA THR A 20 -15.34 -0.01 4.86
C THR A 20 -15.17 -0.47 3.42
N ALA A 21 -14.99 0.46 2.48
CA ALA A 21 -14.79 0.20 1.06
C ALA A 21 -13.31 0.20 0.63
N GLY A 22 -12.36 0.38 1.56
CA GLY A 22 -10.92 0.45 1.24
C GLY A 22 -10.45 1.78 0.64
N ARG A 23 -11.31 2.82 0.64
CA ARG A 23 -10.98 4.15 0.08
C ARG A 23 -10.15 4.98 1.06
N LEU A 24 -9.13 5.64 0.52
CA LEU A 24 -8.32 6.64 1.19
C LEU A 24 -8.90 8.04 0.93
N VAL A 25 -8.79 8.94 1.89
CA VAL A 25 -9.30 10.31 1.75
C VAL A 25 -8.17 11.34 1.63
N SER A 26 -6.97 11.00 2.10
CA SER A 26 -5.79 11.86 2.01
C SER A 26 -5.36 12.03 0.56
N GLN A 27 -5.07 13.29 0.19
CA GLN A 27 -4.61 13.67 -1.14
C GLN A 27 -3.37 14.57 -1.03
N PRO A 28 -2.45 14.54 -2.01
CA PRO A 28 -1.37 15.50 -2.11
C PRO A 28 -1.89 16.93 -2.05
N ARG A 29 -1.18 17.79 -1.33
CA ARG A 29 -1.56 19.20 -1.11
C ARG A 29 -0.33 20.07 -0.88
N ALA A 30 -0.52 21.38 -0.86
CA ALA A 30 0.54 22.31 -0.46
C ALA A 30 1.08 21.96 0.93
N VAL A 31 2.40 21.97 1.08
CA VAL A 31 3.09 21.70 2.35
C VAL A 31 2.66 22.72 3.41
N THR A 32 2.25 22.22 4.56
CA THR A 32 1.73 23.03 5.69
C THR A 32 2.51 22.86 6.98
N ALA A 33 3.45 21.89 7.04
CA ALA A 33 4.26 21.61 8.21
C ALA A 33 5.72 21.40 7.81
N THR A 34 6.62 21.53 8.79
CA THR A 34 8.06 21.32 8.57
C THR A 34 8.34 19.85 8.30
N PRO A 35 9.10 19.52 7.25
CA PRO A 35 9.52 18.14 6.98
C PRO A 35 10.53 17.67 8.04
N GLU A 36 10.59 16.38 8.26
CA GLU A 36 11.64 15.72 9.01
C GLU A 36 12.98 15.85 8.27
N SER A 37 14.09 15.82 9.04
CA SER A 37 15.44 15.75 8.49
C SER A 37 15.67 14.43 7.72
N PRO A 38 16.67 14.36 6.85
CA PRO A 38 17.03 13.08 6.22
C PRO A 38 17.29 11.97 7.26
N GLY A 39 16.86 10.75 6.95
CA GLY A 39 17.00 9.58 7.80
C GLY A 39 15.68 8.88 8.11
N LEU A 40 15.73 7.97 9.07
CA LEU A 40 14.58 7.14 9.50
C LEU A 40 13.93 7.73 10.75
N HIS A 41 12.61 7.86 10.72
CA HIS A 41 11.79 8.47 11.79
C HIS A 41 10.59 7.59 12.12
N GLU A 42 10.16 7.61 13.37
CA GLU A 42 8.86 7.08 13.78
C GLU A 42 7.77 8.15 13.59
N VAL A 43 6.63 7.72 13.06
CA VAL A 43 5.47 8.56 12.82
C VAL A 43 4.27 7.99 13.57
N ASP A 44 3.64 8.81 14.41
CA ASP A 44 2.37 8.46 15.03
C ASP A 44 1.22 8.55 14.02
N VAL A 45 0.61 7.41 13.76
CA VAL A 45 -0.56 7.28 12.86
C VAL A 45 -1.85 6.98 13.65
N GLY A 46 -1.86 7.29 14.96
CA GLY A 46 -3.00 7.04 15.85
C GLY A 46 -3.26 5.54 16.06
N SER A 47 -2.21 4.75 16.04
CA SER A 47 -2.18 3.32 16.33
C SER A 47 -1.19 3.06 17.45
N SER A 48 -1.34 1.94 18.18
CA SER A 48 -0.34 1.51 19.18
C SER A 48 1.00 1.10 18.55
N ARG A 49 1.05 0.96 17.22
CA ARG A 49 2.24 0.61 16.44
C ARG A 49 2.54 1.77 15.49
N PRO A 50 3.67 2.48 15.66
CA PRO A 50 4.03 3.61 14.80
C PRO A 50 4.28 3.16 13.36
N ALA A 51 4.17 4.09 12.43
CA ALA A 51 4.75 3.95 11.09
C ALA A 51 6.23 4.34 11.11
N LEU A 52 7.00 3.88 10.12
CA LEU A 52 8.35 4.34 9.85
C LEU A 52 8.39 5.17 8.58
N LEU A 53 8.96 6.35 8.66
CA LEU A 53 9.20 7.27 7.55
C LEU A 53 10.70 7.32 7.27
N TYR A 54 11.11 7.13 6.04
CA TYR A 54 12.46 7.40 5.57
C TYR A 54 12.48 8.60 4.63
N VAL A 55 13.31 9.60 4.97
CA VAL A 55 13.54 10.78 4.15
C VAL A 55 14.93 10.65 3.52
N PRO A 56 15.06 10.63 2.17
CA PRO A 56 16.37 10.53 1.53
C PRO A 56 17.21 11.78 1.75
N SER A 57 18.54 11.65 1.79
CA SER A 57 19.49 12.77 1.95
C SER A 57 19.42 13.77 0.78
N THR A 58 18.90 13.32 -0.33
CA THR A 58 18.71 14.08 -1.56
C THR A 58 17.39 14.87 -1.60
N TYR A 59 16.51 14.73 -0.59
CA TYR A 59 15.24 15.45 -0.54
C TYR A 59 15.43 16.97 -0.61
N ARG A 60 14.63 17.63 -1.42
CA ARG A 60 14.60 19.10 -1.61
C ARG A 60 13.16 19.59 -1.49
N PRO A 61 12.88 20.57 -0.62
CA PRO A 61 11.52 21.09 -0.46
C PRO A 61 10.96 21.78 -1.72
N ASP A 62 11.84 22.25 -2.59
CA ASP A 62 11.51 22.95 -3.85
C ASP A 62 11.36 22.01 -5.06
N ALA A 63 11.54 20.71 -4.87
CA ALA A 63 11.40 19.70 -5.91
C ALA A 63 10.49 18.54 -5.44
N PRO A 64 9.43 18.18 -6.19
CA PRO A 64 8.58 17.06 -5.82
C PRO A 64 9.34 15.73 -5.78
N SER A 65 9.12 14.94 -4.73
CA SER A 65 9.77 13.64 -4.54
C SER A 65 8.80 12.49 -4.75
N PRO A 66 9.25 11.37 -5.35
CA PRO A 66 8.49 10.12 -5.38
C PRO A 66 8.23 9.61 -3.96
N VAL A 67 7.06 9.00 -3.74
CA VAL A 67 6.69 8.41 -2.44
C VAL A 67 6.21 6.99 -2.62
N MET A 68 6.67 6.08 -1.74
CA MET A 68 6.24 4.69 -1.72
C MET A 68 5.73 4.30 -0.32
N VAL A 69 4.47 3.86 -0.25
CA VAL A 69 3.92 3.20 0.94
C VAL A 69 4.31 1.73 0.92
N LEU A 70 4.81 1.19 2.04
CA LEU A 70 5.32 -0.18 2.12
C LEU A 70 4.66 -0.97 3.25
N LEU A 71 4.11 -2.14 2.90
CA LEU A 71 3.29 -2.96 3.77
C LEU A 71 3.98 -4.29 4.09
N HIS A 72 4.11 -4.61 5.37
CA HIS A 72 4.79 -5.81 5.86
C HIS A 72 3.98 -7.08 5.65
N GLY A 73 4.64 -8.25 5.66
CA GLY A 73 4.01 -9.56 5.70
C GLY A 73 3.38 -9.89 7.05
N ALA A 74 2.67 -11.03 7.15
CA ALA A 74 2.07 -11.51 8.38
C ALA A 74 3.10 -11.60 9.51
N GLY A 75 2.71 -11.17 10.71
CA GLY A 75 3.58 -11.16 11.89
C GLY A 75 4.64 -10.06 11.91
N GLY A 76 4.74 -9.26 10.84
CA GLY A 76 5.69 -8.16 10.72
C GLY A 76 5.24 -6.86 11.38
N ASP A 77 5.97 -5.80 11.06
CA ASP A 77 5.76 -4.43 11.50
C ASP A 77 6.27 -3.44 10.43
N ALA A 78 6.26 -2.15 10.74
CA ALA A 78 6.77 -1.10 9.86
C ALA A 78 8.22 -1.36 9.40
N ARG A 79 9.07 -1.95 10.26
CA ARG A 79 10.45 -2.27 9.91
C ARG A 79 10.50 -3.34 8.82
N GLY A 80 9.76 -4.43 8.98
CA GLY A 80 9.64 -5.47 7.96
C GLY A 80 9.02 -4.97 6.65
N GLY A 81 8.20 -3.92 6.71
CA GLY A 81 7.65 -3.26 5.51
C GLY A 81 8.68 -2.44 4.75
N ILE A 82 9.47 -1.62 5.44
CA ILE A 82 10.38 -0.65 4.81
C ILE A 82 11.70 -1.29 4.34
N ASP A 83 12.21 -2.30 5.05
CA ASP A 83 13.53 -2.91 4.84
C ASP A 83 13.81 -3.35 3.39
N PRO A 84 12.87 -3.94 2.63
CA PRO A 84 13.15 -4.38 1.27
C PRO A 84 13.65 -3.27 0.33
N LEU A 85 13.19 -2.01 0.53
CA LEU A 85 13.58 -0.89 -0.33
C LEU A 85 14.51 0.13 0.37
N LEU A 86 14.68 0.05 1.69
CA LEU A 86 15.39 1.05 2.49
C LEU A 86 16.84 1.25 2.00
N ALA A 87 17.54 0.17 1.66
CA ALA A 87 18.95 0.22 1.20
C ALA A 87 19.13 0.99 -0.12
N PHE A 88 18.07 1.17 -0.90
CA PHE A 88 18.09 1.80 -2.22
C PHE A 88 17.46 3.20 -2.22
N ALA A 89 16.71 3.54 -1.17
CA ALA A 89 15.86 4.73 -1.14
C ALA A 89 16.64 6.04 -1.24
N ASP A 90 17.83 6.09 -0.63
CA ASP A 90 18.67 7.31 -0.62
C ASP A 90 19.17 7.65 -2.02
N GLU A 91 19.78 6.67 -2.70
CA GLU A 91 20.26 6.82 -4.06
C GLU A 91 19.14 7.14 -5.05
N ALA A 92 17.95 6.52 -4.82
CA ALA A 92 16.77 6.69 -5.65
C ALA A 92 16.01 8.01 -5.39
N GLY A 93 16.29 8.71 -4.31
CA GLY A 93 15.61 9.94 -3.92
C GLY A 93 14.12 9.72 -3.56
N VAL A 94 13.77 8.53 -3.06
CA VAL A 94 12.38 8.15 -2.77
C VAL A 94 12.08 8.26 -1.28
N ILE A 95 11.00 8.96 -0.94
CA ILE A 95 10.46 8.94 0.41
C ILE A 95 9.72 7.62 0.62
N LEU A 96 10.06 6.89 1.69
CA LEU A 96 9.37 5.65 2.06
C LEU A 96 8.54 5.87 3.30
N ILE A 97 7.32 5.37 3.32
CA ILE A 97 6.46 5.35 4.51
C ILE A 97 5.89 3.95 4.73
N ALA A 98 6.14 3.36 5.89
CA ALA A 98 5.69 2.01 6.20
C ALA A 98 4.81 2.03 7.46
N PRO A 99 3.48 1.99 7.34
CA PRO A 99 2.60 1.77 8.48
C PRO A 99 2.68 0.32 8.98
N SER A 100 2.33 0.10 10.24
CA SER A 100 2.12 -1.24 10.79
C SER A 100 0.64 -1.59 10.78
N SER A 101 0.30 -2.86 10.48
CA SER A 101 -1.05 -3.37 10.69
C SER A 101 -1.43 -3.31 12.18
N ARG A 102 -2.68 -3.14 12.49
CA ARG A 102 -3.17 -3.08 13.89
C ARG A 102 -3.10 -4.41 14.61
N ARG A 103 -3.10 -5.50 13.86
CA ARG A 103 -3.01 -6.89 14.38
C ARG A 103 -1.78 -7.57 13.80
N THR A 104 -1.78 -8.91 13.85
CA THR A 104 -0.72 -9.74 13.29
C THR A 104 -0.58 -9.61 11.78
N THR A 105 -1.69 -9.29 11.10
CA THR A 105 -1.75 -9.04 9.65
C THR A 105 -2.83 -8.00 9.33
N TRP A 106 -2.97 -7.66 8.06
CA TRP A 106 -3.88 -6.64 7.54
C TRP A 106 -5.33 -7.14 7.56
N ASP A 107 -6.25 -6.23 7.80
CA ASP A 107 -7.68 -6.55 8.03
C ASP A 107 -8.36 -7.23 6.83
N VAL A 108 -7.96 -6.92 5.59
CA VAL A 108 -8.50 -7.57 4.38
C VAL A 108 -8.26 -9.08 4.34
N ILE A 109 -7.21 -9.57 5.02
CA ILE A 109 -6.95 -11.01 5.16
C ILE A 109 -8.10 -11.70 5.89
N GLY A 110 -8.80 -10.96 6.77
CA GLY A 110 -10.04 -11.38 7.42
C GLY A 110 -11.30 -11.22 6.57
N GLY A 111 -11.18 -10.83 5.30
CA GLY A 111 -12.24 -10.81 4.30
C GLY A 111 -12.88 -9.44 4.01
N ARG A 112 -12.43 -8.35 4.63
CA ARG A 112 -12.92 -6.99 4.34
C ARG A 112 -11.93 -5.92 4.79
N PHE A 113 -12.01 -4.76 4.13
CA PHE A 113 -11.31 -3.57 4.59
C PHE A 113 -11.82 -3.09 5.95
N GLY A 114 -10.94 -2.52 6.74
CA GLY A 114 -11.22 -2.05 8.10
C GLY A 114 -10.27 -0.94 8.54
N PRO A 115 -9.94 -0.86 9.83
CA PRO A 115 -9.19 0.25 10.39
C PRO A 115 -7.71 0.35 9.94
N ASP A 116 -7.14 -0.66 9.28
CA ASP A 116 -5.78 -0.57 8.72
C ASP A 116 -5.71 0.42 7.55
N VAL A 117 -6.80 0.57 6.78
CA VAL A 117 -6.93 1.62 5.74
C VAL A 117 -6.73 3.01 6.35
N MET A 118 -7.31 3.26 7.54
CA MET A 118 -7.14 4.54 8.26
C MET A 118 -5.69 4.76 8.71
N GLY A 119 -4.96 3.70 9.05
CA GLY A 119 -3.54 3.79 9.39
C GLY A 119 -2.70 4.22 8.19
N ILE A 120 -2.98 3.66 7.02
CA ILE A 120 -2.34 4.05 5.75
C ILE A 120 -2.71 5.50 5.40
N ASP A 121 -3.97 5.88 5.54
CA ASP A 121 -4.45 7.22 5.23
C ASP A 121 -3.76 8.29 6.07
N ARG A 122 -3.63 8.06 7.40
CA ARG A 122 -2.91 8.97 8.30
C ARG A 122 -1.41 9.04 8.01
N ALA A 123 -0.80 7.93 7.62
CA ALA A 123 0.60 7.91 7.19
C ALA A 123 0.81 8.78 5.95
N LEU A 124 -0.09 8.69 4.97
CA LEU A 124 -0.10 9.54 3.78
C LEU A 124 -0.40 11.01 4.13
N GLU A 125 -1.36 11.28 5.00
CA GLU A 125 -1.66 12.64 5.47
C GLU A 125 -0.41 13.30 6.10
N HIS A 126 0.34 12.54 6.92
CA HIS A 126 1.59 13.01 7.50
C HIS A 126 2.61 13.41 6.43
N VAL A 127 2.79 12.56 5.43
CA VAL A 127 3.69 12.82 4.29
C VAL A 127 3.23 14.03 3.49
N PHE A 128 1.97 14.09 3.07
CA PHE A 128 1.43 15.17 2.25
C PHE A 128 1.43 16.54 2.94
N ALA A 129 1.35 16.57 4.26
CA ALA A 129 1.44 17.81 5.01
C ALA A 129 2.86 18.39 5.07
N ARG A 130 3.92 17.57 4.88
CA ARG A 130 5.32 17.92 5.15
C ARG A 130 6.24 17.91 3.95
N PHE A 131 5.89 17.15 2.93
CA PHE A 131 6.76 16.93 1.78
C PHE A 131 6.10 17.35 0.48
N SER A 132 6.88 17.94 -0.42
CA SER A 132 6.49 18.12 -1.82
C SER A 132 6.52 16.77 -2.51
N VAL A 133 5.37 16.27 -2.96
CA VAL A 133 5.18 14.92 -3.51
C VAL A 133 4.99 14.99 -5.02
N ASP A 134 5.67 14.10 -5.73
CA ASP A 134 5.42 13.86 -7.15
C ASP A 134 4.19 12.97 -7.33
N GLU A 135 3.08 13.57 -7.66
CA GLU A 135 1.79 12.88 -7.87
C GLU A 135 1.83 11.86 -9.02
N THR A 136 2.79 11.97 -9.93
CA THR A 136 2.99 10.99 -11.01
C THR A 136 3.78 9.75 -10.57
N ARG A 137 4.41 9.83 -9.39
CA ARG A 137 5.21 8.77 -8.77
C ARG A 137 4.83 8.56 -7.31
N LEU A 138 3.56 8.22 -7.09
CA LEU A 138 3.01 7.81 -5.80
C LEU A 138 2.65 6.33 -5.87
N GLY A 139 3.35 5.50 -5.08
CA GLY A 139 3.20 4.06 -5.11
C GLY A 139 2.77 3.46 -3.78
N ILE A 140 2.22 2.26 -3.86
CA ILE A 140 1.98 1.39 -2.72
C ILE A 140 2.55 0.00 -3.03
N GLY A 141 3.26 -0.60 -2.07
CA GLY A 141 3.82 -1.92 -2.24
C GLY A 141 3.87 -2.72 -0.95
N GLY A 142 4.30 -3.97 -1.04
CA GLY A 142 4.43 -4.82 0.13
C GLY A 142 4.90 -6.23 -0.20
N PHE A 143 5.06 -7.03 0.86
CA PHE A 143 5.46 -8.42 0.78
C PHE A 143 4.39 -9.34 1.38
N SER A 144 4.13 -10.50 0.76
CA SER A 144 3.22 -11.53 1.29
C SER A 144 1.80 -10.99 1.53
N ASP A 145 1.28 -11.02 2.75
CA ASP A 145 0.00 -10.41 3.13
C ASP A 145 -0.02 -8.91 2.82
N GLY A 146 1.09 -8.20 3.06
CA GLY A 146 1.24 -6.79 2.70
C GLY A 146 1.18 -6.55 1.19
N ALA A 147 1.67 -7.49 0.37
CA ALA A 147 1.54 -7.42 -1.09
C ALA A 147 0.09 -7.62 -1.54
N SER A 148 -0.62 -8.54 -0.91
CA SER A 148 -2.06 -8.77 -1.16
C SER A 148 -2.88 -7.54 -0.76
N TYR A 149 -2.52 -6.91 0.36
CA TYR A 149 -3.17 -5.68 0.80
C TYR A 149 -2.84 -4.49 -0.09
N ALA A 150 -1.57 -4.36 -0.52
CA ALA A 150 -1.13 -3.31 -1.45
C ALA A 150 -1.87 -3.40 -2.80
N LEU A 151 -2.04 -4.61 -3.35
CA LEU A 151 -2.87 -4.82 -4.54
C LEU A 151 -4.32 -4.37 -4.29
N SER A 152 -4.91 -4.81 -3.18
CA SER A 152 -6.31 -4.51 -2.86
C SER A 152 -6.55 -3.00 -2.67
N VAL A 153 -5.73 -2.33 -1.84
CA VAL A 153 -5.82 -0.88 -1.59
C VAL A 153 -5.42 -0.09 -2.83
N GLY A 154 -4.37 -0.49 -3.53
CA GLY A 154 -3.86 0.20 -4.71
C GLY A 154 -4.86 0.21 -5.87
N LEU A 155 -5.54 -0.92 -6.12
CA LEU A 155 -6.58 -1.00 -7.15
C LEU A 155 -7.85 -0.23 -6.78
N THR A 156 -8.20 -0.18 -5.50
CA THR A 156 -9.33 0.62 -4.99
C THR A 156 -9.04 2.12 -5.04
N ASN A 157 -7.75 2.54 -5.01
CA ASN A 157 -7.30 3.92 -4.98
C ASN A 157 -6.31 4.25 -6.12
N GLY A 158 -6.55 3.74 -7.32
CA GLY A 158 -5.72 4.03 -8.49
C GLY A 158 -5.93 5.43 -9.09
N ASP A 159 -6.79 6.24 -8.48
CA ASP A 159 -6.87 7.69 -8.66
C ASP A 159 -5.85 8.44 -7.80
N LEU A 160 -5.31 7.80 -6.76
CA LEU A 160 -4.24 8.29 -5.91
C LEU A 160 -2.90 7.63 -6.26
N PHE A 161 -2.87 6.28 -6.27
CA PHE A 161 -1.66 5.54 -6.56
C PHE A 161 -1.46 5.34 -8.07
N THR A 162 -0.31 5.74 -8.55
CA THR A 162 0.11 5.50 -9.94
C THR A 162 0.76 4.13 -10.13
N HIS A 163 1.30 3.55 -9.05
CA HIS A 163 2.05 2.29 -9.09
C HIS A 163 1.71 1.38 -7.90
N VAL A 164 1.65 0.08 -8.18
CA VAL A 164 1.53 -0.98 -7.16
C VAL A 164 2.68 -1.96 -7.31
N VAL A 165 3.40 -2.24 -6.20
CA VAL A 165 4.50 -3.21 -6.15
C VAL A 165 4.12 -4.37 -5.23
N ALA A 166 4.05 -5.57 -5.75
CA ALA A 166 3.63 -6.75 -4.99
C ALA A 166 4.70 -7.86 -5.03
N PHE A 167 5.36 -8.06 -3.89
CA PHE A 167 6.32 -9.14 -3.71
C PHE A 167 5.63 -10.36 -3.11
N SER A 168 5.53 -11.45 -3.86
CA SER A 168 4.87 -12.72 -3.48
C SER A 168 3.43 -12.52 -2.94
N PRO A 169 2.51 -11.88 -3.69
CA PRO A 169 1.14 -11.70 -3.26
C PRO A 169 0.35 -13.02 -3.26
N GLY A 170 -0.60 -13.16 -2.32
CA GLY A 170 -1.53 -14.29 -2.26
C GLY A 170 -2.79 -14.06 -3.10
N PHE A 171 -3.33 -12.85 -3.07
CA PHE A 171 -4.59 -12.48 -3.72
C PHE A 171 -4.69 -10.95 -3.92
N SER A 172 -5.75 -10.54 -4.58
CA SER A 172 -6.28 -9.18 -4.56
C SER A 172 -7.74 -9.26 -4.14
N ALA A 173 -8.14 -8.50 -3.10
CA ALA A 173 -9.54 -8.46 -2.68
C ALA A 173 -10.39 -7.77 -3.74
N GLU A 174 -11.60 -8.28 -3.92
CA GLU A 174 -12.58 -7.65 -4.78
C GLU A 174 -13.10 -6.38 -4.11
N GLY A 175 -12.99 -5.26 -4.80
CA GLY A 175 -13.49 -3.95 -4.43
C GLY A 175 -13.79 -3.15 -5.70
N GLU A 176 -14.40 -1.99 -5.55
CA GLU A 176 -14.58 -1.09 -6.68
C GLU A 176 -13.21 -0.56 -7.12
N ALA A 177 -12.73 -1.04 -8.27
CA ALA A 177 -11.47 -0.59 -8.84
C ALA A 177 -11.62 0.83 -9.41
N VAL A 178 -10.71 1.72 -9.01
CA VAL A 178 -10.68 3.11 -9.46
C VAL A 178 -9.33 3.41 -10.12
N GLY A 179 -9.32 4.11 -11.24
CA GLY A 179 -8.09 4.42 -11.97
C GLY A 179 -7.44 3.21 -12.61
N ARG A 180 -6.17 3.35 -12.98
CA ARG A 180 -5.39 2.31 -13.68
C ARG A 180 -3.92 2.37 -13.26
N PRO A 181 -3.57 2.04 -12.01
CA PRO A 181 -2.18 2.01 -11.59
C PRO A 181 -1.41 0.96 -12.39
N ARG A 182 -0.14 1.22 -12.66
CA ARG A 182 0.79 0.22 -13.19
C ARG A 182 1.15 -0.76 -12.08
N ILE A 183 1.35 -2.03 -12.41
CA ILE A 183 1.54 -3.10 -11.42
C ILE A 183 2.86 -3.83 -11.68
N PHE A 184 3.67 -3.99 -10.65
CA PHE A 184 4.84 -4.87 -10.65
C PHE A 184 4.59 -6.03 -9.68
N ILE A 185 4.76 -7.26 -10.15
CA ILE A 185 4.66 -8.47 -9.33
C ILE A 185 5.96 -9.27 -9.49
N SER A 186 6.57 -9.68 -8.38
CA SER A 186 7.60 -10.72 -8.39
C SER A 186 7.24 -11.87 -7.44
N HIS A 187 7.62 -13.11 -7.79
CA HIS A 187 7.29 -14.29 -6.99
C HIS A 187 8.32 -15.41 -7.16
N GLY A 188 8.71 -16.04 -6.05
CA GLY A 188 9.61 -17.19 -6.06
C GLY A 188 8.92 -18.46 -6.56
N VAL A 189 9.57 -19.20 -7.46
CA VAL A 189 8.97 -20.43 -8.04
C VAL A 189 8.88 -21.56 -7.02
N ASP A 190 9.73 -21.53 -5.98
CA ASP A 190 9.78 -22.52 -4.90
C ASP A 190 9.04 -22.06 -3.63
N ASP A 191 8.17 -21.05 -3.74
CA ASP A 191 7.39 -20.54 -2.63
C ASP A 191 6.42 -21.58 -2.09
N ARG A 192 6.68 -22.03 -0.86
CA ARG A 192 5.86 -23.03 -0.15
C ARG A 192 4.82 -22.42 0.78
N VAL A 193 4.91 -21.10 1.06
CA VAL A 193 3.96 -20.36 1.90
C VAL A 193 2.76 -19.94 1.05
N LEU A 194 3.04 -19.28 -0.08
CA LEU A 194 2.05 -18.86 -1.07
C LEU A 194 2.40 -19.49 -2.44
N PRO A 195 2.06 -20.77 -2.69
CA PRO A 195 2.45 -21.46 -3.91
C PRO A 195 2.07 -20.69 -5.17
N ILE A 196 3.08 -20.39 -6.00
CA ILE A 196 2.98 -19.49 -7.16
C ILE A 196 1.86 -19.86 -8.15
N ASP A 197 1.63 -21.17 -8.35
CA ASP A 197 0.56 -21.68 -9.23
C ASP A 197 -0.86 -21.37 -8.74
N ARG A 198 -1.00 -21.12 -7.43
CA ARG A 198 -2.30 -20.80 -6.81
C ARG A 198 -2.49 -19.30 -6.60
N THR A 199 -1.44 -18.51 -6.78
CA THR A 199 -1.36 -17.09 -6.48
C THR A 199 -0.97 -16.27 -7.71
N SER A 200 0.26 -15.82 -7.85
CA SER A 200 0.68 -14.85 -8.87
C SER A 200 0.47 -15.33 -10.31
N ARG A 201 0.64 -16.62 -10.61
CA ARG A 201 0.35 -17.17 -11.94
C ARG A 201 -1.14 -17.11 -12.32
N ARG A 202 -2.03 -16.94 -11.32
CA ARG A 202 -3.48 -16.71 -11.54
C ARG A 202 -3.84 -15.24 -11.48
N LEU A 203 -3.18 -14.48 -10.62
CA LEU A 203 -3.42 -13.04 -10.46
C LEU A 203 -3.02 -12.25 -11.71
N GLN A 204 -1.81 -12.50 -12.21
CA GLN A 204 -1.23 -11.75 -13.30
C GLN A 204 -2.10 -11.75 -14.58
N PRO A 205 -2.58 -12.90 -15.11
CA PRO A 205 -3.46 -12.88 -16.29
C PRO A 205 -4.78 -12.16 -15.99
N ARG A 206 -5.38 -12.37 -14.82
CA ARG A 206 -6.63 -11.69 -14.44
C ARG A 206 -6.49 -10.17 -14.41
N LEU A 207 -5.38 -9.67 -13.90
CA LEU A 207 -5.08 -8.23 -13.88
C LEU A 207 -4.87 -7.67 -15.30
N ARG A 208 -4.17 -8.41 -16.17
CA ARG A 208 -4.00 -8.04 -17.58
C ARG A 208 -5.32 -8.04 -18.33
N ASP A 209 -6.15 -9.07 -18.15
CA ASP A 209 -7.48 -9.18 -18.76
C ASP A 209 -8.41 -8.04 -18.29
N ALA A 210 -8.22 -7.56 -17.04
CA ALA A 210 -8.89 -6.37 -16.51
C ALA A 210 -8.30 -5.06 -17.05
N GLY A 211 -7.27 -5.09 -17.90
CA GLY A 211 -6.68 -3.94 -18.60
C GLY A 211 -5.60 -3.20 -17.83
N TYR A 212 -4.98 -3.83 -16.83
CA TYR A 212 -3.83 -3.25 -16.13
C TYR A 212 -2.51 -3.51 -16.87
N ASP A 213 -1.58 -2.54 -16.82
CA ASP A 213 -0.18 -2.74 -17.23
C ASP A 213 0.55 -3.51 -16.14
N VAL A 214 0.90 -4.78 -16.40
CA VAL A 214 1.50 -5.68 -15.41
C VAL A 214 2.87 -6.14 -15.87
N VAL A 215 3.93 -5.75 -15.11
CA VAL A 215 5.25 -6.37 -15.15
C VAL A 215 5.24 -7.54 -14.18
N TYR A 216 5.61 -8.72 -14.66
CA TYR A 216 5.60 -9.94 -13.86
C TYR A 216 6.94 -10.67 -13.99
N GLU A 217 7.54 -11.00 -12.85
CA GLU A 217 8.83 -11.68 -12.77
C GLU A 217 8.78 -12.86 -11.81
N GLU A 218 9.26 -14.00 -12.28
CA GLU A 218 9.53 -15.17 -11.43
C GLU A 218 11.03 -15.26 -11.12
N PHE A 219 11.38 -15.84 -9.98
CA PHE A 219 12.77 -16.07 -9.61
C PHE A 219 12.95 -17.41 -8.89
N ALA A 220 14.16 -17.97 -8.98
CA ALA A 220 14.51 -19.29 -8.42
C ALA A 220 14.81 -19.19 -6.92
N ASP A 221 13.78 -19.00 -6.09
CA ASP A 221 13.85 -18.98 -4.63
C ASP A 221 12.44 -19.21 -4.03
N GLY A 222 12.34 -19.24 -2.69
CA GLY A 222 11.12 -19.42 -1.91
C GLY A 222 10.36 -18.12 -1.61
N HIS A 223 9.77 -18.05 -0.39
CA HIS A 223 8.96 -16.91 0.07
C HIS A 223 9.84 -15.78 0.61
N VAL A 224 10.48 -15.02 -0.26
CA VAL A 224 11.43 -13.95 0.07
C VAL A 224 11.30 -12.77 -0.88
N VAL A 225 11.96 -11.65 -0.55
CA VAL A 225 12.18 -10.51 -1.47
C VAL A 225 13.68 -10.42 -1.74
N PRO A 226 14.19 -10.95 -2.87
CA PRO A 226 15.58 -10.80 -3.24
C PRO A 226 15.93 -9.33 -3.50
N ALA A 227 17.14 -8.92 -3.10
CA ALA A 227 17.60 -7.53 -3.22
C ALA A 227 17.58 -7.01 -4.68
N ASP A 228 17.89 -7.87 -5.66
CA ASP A 228 17.81 -7.54 -7.08
C ASP A 228 16.38 -7.29 -7.54
N LYS A 229 15.38 -8.03 -7.00
CA LYS A 229 13.96 -7.83 -7.30
C LYS A 229 13.42 -6.55 -6.64
N ALA A 230 13.84 -6.26 -5.41
CA ALA A 230 13.53 -5.02 -4.73
C ALA A 230 14.09 -3.80 -5.51
N ARG A 231 15.37 -3.84 -5.90
CA ARG A 231 16.00 -2.79 -6.72
C ARG A 231 15.28 -2.62 -8.06
N ARG A 232 15.00 -3.72 -8.76
CA ARG A 232 14.32 -3.68 -10.06
C ARG A 232 12.90 -3.10 -9.96
N ALA A 233 12.15 -3.42 -8.91
CA ALA A 233 10.84 -2.84 -8.67
C ALA A 233 10.93 -1.32 -8.44
N LEU A 234 11.92 -0.85 -7.69
CA LEU A 234 12.18 0.56 -7.45
C LEU A 234 12.58 1.29 -8.73
N ASP A 235 13.50 0.72 -9.52
CA ASP A 235 13.92 1.28 -10.82
C ASP A 235 12.76 1.36 -11.81
N TRP A 236 11.84 0.38 -11.77
CA TRP A 236 10.62 0.39 -12.57
C TRP A 236 9.63 1.46 -12.11
N PHE A 237 9.45 1.63 -10.82
CA PHE A 237 8.58 2.66 -10.23
C PHE A 237 9.01 4.09 -10.62
N LEU A 238 10.30 4.32 -10.80
CA LEU A 238 10.86 5.65 -11.10
C LEU A 238 10.81 6.03 -12.59
N ARG A 239 10.41 5.11 -13.48
CA ARG A 239 10.28 5.33 -14.94
C ARG A 239 8.91 5.83 -15.34
#